data_5de6093c3ce3446d9b4a5b3488391a09
#
_entry.id   5de6093c3ce3446d9b4a5b3488391a09
#
_cell.length_a   1.000
_cell.length_b   1.000
_cell.length_c   1.000
_cell.angle_alpha   90.00
_cell.angle_beta   90.00
_cell.angle_gamma   90.00
#
_symmetry.space_group_name_H-M   'P 1'
#
loop_
_entity.id
_entity.type
_entity.pdbx_description
1 polymer ?
#
loop_
_entity_poly.entity_id
_entity_poly.type
_entity_poly.pdbx_seq_one_letter_code
_entity_poly.pdbx_strand_id
1 'polypeptide(L)'
;MTAPVRDWNADAYHRVSGPQVAMAAAVLDRLRLRGDETVLDAGCGSGRVTRLLLERLPDGRVIAVDASPDMVARARQELAGDPRADVRRADLAELRLNEGEQVDAVFSNATFHWVPDHAALFARLAAALRRGGRLSAQCGGEGNVAAVHEAALAAAADAGLAARFEGWPRPWNFAGPEQTAQRLRRAGFGDVECWLQGWPVEPDEPRAYLETVCLGPHLERLDAGEHERFLDAVMARLGAHPVLDYVRLNIVARRGGSVDR
;
A
#
# COMPACT_ATOMS: atom_id res chain seq x y z
N MET A 1 -6.61 20.93 -2.44
CA MET A 1 -7.11 20.30 -1.20
C MET A 1 -6.76 18.84 -1.31
N THR A 2 -5.91 18.31 -0.43
CA THR A 2 -5.61 16.89 -0.34
C THR A 2 -6.88 16.14 0.09
N ALA A 3 -7.19 15.02 -0.56
CA ALA A 3 -8.29 14.16 -0.13
C ALA A 3 -8.07 13.75 1.33
N PRO A 4 -9.11 13.61 2.16
CA PRO A 4 -8.94 13.16 3.53
C PRO A 4 -8.28 11.77 3.53
N VAL A 5 -7.32 11.60 4.42
CA VAL A 5 -6.67 10.31 4.65
C VAL A 5 -7.74 9.33 5.12
N ARG A 6 -7.86 8.20 4.43
CA ARG A 6 -8.76 7.13 4.82
C ARG A 6 -8.31 6.54 6.16
N ASP A 7 -9.21 6.43 7.10
CA ASP A 7 -8.99 5.64 8.31
C ASP A 7 -9.43 4.18 8.10
N TRP A 8 -8.70 3.25 8.69
CA TRP A 8 -8.89 1.83 8.50
C TRP A 8 -9.35 1.20 9.81
N ASN A 9 -10.27 0.24 9.73
CA ASN A 9 -10.48 -0.67 10.85
C ASN A 9 -9.27 -1.62 10.93
N ALA A 10 -8.27 -1.24 11.73
CA ALA A 10 -6.98 -1.92 11.80
C ALA A 10 -7.12 -3.38 12.27
N ASP A 11 -8.06 -3.69 13.18
CA ASP A 11 -8.27 -5.05 13.67
C ASP A 11 -8.92 -5.95 12.62
N ALA A 12 -9.93 -5.45 11.90
CA ALA A 12 -10.54 -6.18 10.79
C ALA A 12 -9.52 -6.45 9.67
N TYR A 13 -8.73 -5.41 9.29
CA TYR A 13 -7.67 -5.57 8.30
C TYR A 13 -6.60 -6.56 8.75
N HIS A 14 -6.16 -6.48 10.01
CA HIS A 14 -5.15 -7.37 10.55
C HIS A 14 -5.57 -8.85 10.44
N ARG A 15 -6.85 -9.15 10.66
CA ARG A 15 -7.38 -10.52 10.56
C ARG A 15 -7.32 -11.08 9.14
N VAL A 16 -7.68 -10.28 8.14
CA VAL A 16 -7.83 -10.75 6.73
C VAL A 16 -6.63 -10.46 5.84
N SER A 17 -5.60 -9.77 6.30
CA SER A 17 -4.44 -9.32 5.50
C SER A 17 -3.38 -10.40 5.23
N GLY A 18 -3.70 -11.68 5.41
CA GLY A 18 -2.80 -12.80 5.10
C GLY A 18 -2.16 -12.73 3.70
N PRO A 19 -2.94 -12.53 2.63
CA PRO A 19 -2.39 -12.37 1.28
C PRO A 19 -1.37 -11.25 1.13
N GLN A 20 -1.60 -10.09 1.78
CA GLN A 20 -0.66 -8.96 1.73
C GLN A 20 0.66 -9.28 2.44
N VAL A 21 0.61 -10.04 3.54
CA VAL A 21 1.83 -10.50 4.24
C VAL A 21 2.62 -11.49 3.37
N ALA A 22 1.94 -12.41 2.69
CA ALA A 22 2.60 -13.35 1.78
C ALA A 22 3.30 -12.62 0.61
N MET A 23 2.67 -11.58 0.05
CA MET A 23 3.26 -10.74 -1.00
C MET A 23 4.51 -9.99 -0.51
N ALA A 24 4.55 -9.58 0.77
CA ALA A 24 5.62 -8.77 1.33
C ALA A 24 6.98 -9.47 1.32
N ALA A 25 7.04 -10.79 1.47
CA ALA A 25 8.27 -11.54 1.53
C ALA A 25 9.15 -11.32 0.27
N ALA A 26 8.57 -11.41 -0.92
CA ALA A 26 9.28 -11.17 -2.16
C ALA A 26 9.78 -9.71 -2.30
N VAL A 27 9.06 -8.73 -1.73
CA VAL A 27 9.46 -7.33 -1.73
C VAL A 27 10.64 -7.12 -0.78
N LEU A 28 10.63 -7.76 0.40
CA LEU A 28 11.72 -7.75 1.36
C LEU A 28 13.02 -8.36 0.78
N ASP A 29 12.91 -9.49 0.10
CA ASP A 29 14.06 -10.19 -0.48
C ASP A 29 14.79 -9.35 -1.53
N ARG A 30 14.08 -8.52 -2.28
CA ARG A 30 14.66 -7.61 -3.28
C ARG A 30 15.51 -6.49 -2.66
N LEU A 31 15.28 -6.13 -1.40
CA LEU A 31 16.11 -5.12 -0.70
C LEU A 31 17.52 -5.61 -0.44
N ARG A 32 17.76 -6.93 -0.33
CA ARG A 32 19.07 -7.52 -0.04
C ARG A 32 19.74 -6.84 1.16
N LEU A 33 19.01 -6.81 2.29
CA LEU A 33 19.47 -6.20 3.53
C LEU A 33 20.68 -6.95 4.09
N ARG A 34 21.62 -6.21 4.72
CA ARG A 34 22.80 -6.77 5.40
C ARG A 34 22.57 -6.96 6.89
N GLY A 35 21.56 -6.27 7.45
CA GLY A 35 21.15 -6.39 8.82
C GLY A 35 21.44 -5.17 9.71
N ASP A 36 22.22 -4.20 9.21
CA ASP A 36 22.64 -3.00 9.94
C ASP A 36 22.00 -1.69 9.44
N GLU A 37 21.07 -1.81 8.47
CA GLU A 37 20.49 -0.65 7.82
C GLU A 37 19.42 0.06 8.67
N THR A 38 19.27 1.36 8.42
CA THR A 38 18.04 2.09 8.74
C THR A 38 17.08 1.99 7.55
N VAL A 39 15.91 1.40 7.77
CA VAL A 39 14.90 1.21 6.72
C VAL A 39 13.65 2.03 7.02
N LEU A 40 13.13 2.74 6.01
CA LEU A 40 11.80 3.34 6.04
C LEU A 40 10.79 2.29 5.56
N ASP A 41 9.84 1.94 6.42
CA ASP A 41 8.63 1.19 6.05
C ASP A 41 7.53 2.20 5.70
N ALA A 42 7.36 2.44 4.41
CA ALA A 42 6.48 3.47 3.86
C ALA A 42 5.05 2.92 3.66
N GLY A 43 4.18 3.15 4.63
CA GLY A 43 2.85 2.58 4.75
C GLY A 43 2.88 1.27 5.54
N CYS A 44 3.30 1.35 6.79
CA CYS A 44 3.52 0.19 7.66
C CYS A 44 2.22 -0.53 8.07
N GLY A 45 1.06 0.11 7.88
CA GLY A 45 -0.22 -0.44 8.30
C GLY A 45 -0.22 -0.81 9.78
N SER A 46 -0.70 -2.00 10.10
CA SER A 46 -0.76 -2.52 11.48
C SER A 46 0.58 -2.99 12.06
N GLY A 47 1.70 -2.89 11.33
CA GLY A 47 3.02 -3.28 11.80
C GLY A 47 3.41 -4.75 11.59
N ARG A 48 2.51 -5.62 11.07
CA ARG A 48 2.82 -7.05 10.86
C ARG A 48 4.03 -7.27 9.95
N VAL A 49 4.11 -6.54 8.84
CA VAL A 49 5.22 -6.67 7.89
C VAL A 49 6.47 -5.97 8.44
N THR A 50 6.30 -4.87 9.18
CA THR A 50 7.40 -4.20 9.88
C THR A 50 8.13 -5.15 10.82
N ARG A 51 7.42 -6.07 11.51
CA ARG A 51 8.03 -7.10 12.36
C ARG A 51 8.94 -8.02 11.54
N LEU A 52 8.48 -8.51 10.38
CA LEU A 52 9.30 -9.33 9.47
C LEU A 52 10.52 -8.58 8.94
N LEU A 53 10.39 -7.27 8.76
CA LEU A 53 11.50 -6.40 8.38
C LEU A 53 12.55 -6.30 9.50
N LEU A 54 12.11 -6.13 10.76
CA LEU A 54 12.98 -6.09 11.94
C LEU A 54 13.73 -7.41 12.19
N GLU A 55 13.14 -8.56 11.85
CA GLU A 55 13.81 -9.87 11.92
C GLU A 55 15.03 -9.94 10.98
N ARG A 56 15.03 -9.15 9.90
CA ARG A 56 16.13 -9.05 8.93
C ARG A 56 17.14 -7.97 9.26
N LEU A 57 16.93 -7.24 10.35
CA LEU A 57 17.75 -6.10 10.79
C LEU A 57 18.21 -6.28 12.24
N PRO A 58 19.01 -7.33 12.56
CA PRO A 58 19.45 -7.57 13.94
C PRO A 58 20.15 -6.36 14.56
N ASP A 59 20.96 -5.63 13.80
CA ASP A 59 21.73 -4.45 14.22
C ASP A 59 21.19 -3.15 13.61
N GLY A 60 20.12 -3.22 12.82
CA GLY A 60 19.49 -2.11 12.14
C GLY A 60 18.27 -1.56 12.87
N ARG A 61 17.55 -0.66 12.22
CA ARG A 61 16.30 -0.08 12.74
C ARG A 61 15.29 0.21 11.64
N VAL A 62 14.03 0.36 12.02
CA VAL A 62 12.93 0.71 11.11
C VAL A 62 12.26 2.00 11.55
N ILE A 63 12.11 2.94 10.62
CA ILE A 63 11.19 4.07 10.74
C ILE A 63 9.91 3.64 10.03
N ALA A 64 8.85 3.34 10.79
CA ALA A 64 7.59 2.85 10.26
C ALA A 64 6.58 3.99 10.18
N VAL A 65 6.07 4.27 8.98
CA VAL A 65 5.20 5.42 8.72
C VAL A 65 3.87 4.98 8.15
N ASP A 66 2.77 5.49 8.70
CA ASP A 66 1.44 5.37 8.12
C ASP A 66 0.65 6.67 8.32
N ALA A 67 -0.31 6.93 7.44
CA ALA A 67 -1.15 8.12 7.52
C ALA A 67 -2.39 7.92 8.42
N SER A 68 -2.90 6.67 8.53
CA SER A 68 -4.08 6.33 9.34
C SER A 68 -3.75 6.34 10.83
N PRO A 69 -4.50 7.08 11.65
CA PRO A 69 -4.33 7.06 13.11
C PRO A 69 -4.47 5.67 13.72
N ASP A 70 -5.47 4.89 13.28
CA ASP A 70 -5.77 3.55 13.80
C ASP A 70 -4.66 2.57 13.44
N MET A 71 -4.14 2.62 12.21
CA MET A 71 -2.99 1.82 11.79
C MET A 71 -1.74 2.13 12.64
N VAL A 72 -1.44 3.41 12.86
CA VAL A 72 -0.31 3.84 13.71
C VAL A 72 -0.48 3.37 15.14
N ALA A 73 -1.68 3.48 15.71
CA ALA A 73 -1.96 3.01 17.07
C ALA A 73 -1.74 1.49 17.17
N ARG A 74 -2.24 0.73 16.18
CA ARG A 74 -2.06 -0.72 16.13
C ARG A 74 -0.59 -1.12 15.91
N ALA A 75 0.14 -0.43 15.02
CA ALA A 75 1.56 -0.69 14.79
C ALA A 75 2.40 -0.45 16.06
N ARG A 76 2.08 0.60 16.83
CA ARG A 76 2.73 0.85 18.13
C ARG A 76 2.50 -0.27 19.14
N GLN A 77 1.30 -0.87 19.16
CA GLN A 77 1.01 -2.04 20.00
C GLN A 77 1.76 -3.28 19.50
N GLU A 78 1.73 -3.53 18.19
CA GLU A 78 2.36 -4.68 17.55
C GLU A 78 3.89 -4.68 17.74
N LEU A 79 4.51 -3.51 17.71
CA LEU A 79 5.96 -3.33 17.80
C LEU A 79 6.42 -2.89 19.21
N ALA A 80 5.51 -2.92 20.18
CA ALA A 80 5.83 -2.53 21.56
C ALA A 80 7.00 -3.35 22.13
N GLY A 81 7.96 -2.65 22.73
CA GLY A 81 9.12 -3.27 23.35
C GLY A 81 10.31 -3.53 22.40
N ASP A 82 10.19 -3.32 21.10
CA ASP A 82 11.35 -3.34 20.19
C ASP A 82 11.91 -1.92 20.02
N PRO A 83 13.10 -1.61 20.62
CA PRO A 83 13.67 -0.26 20.55
C PRO A 83 14.15 0.13 19.15
N ARG A 84 14.20 -0.80 18.22
CA ARG A 84 14.60 -0.57 16.82
C ARG A 84 13.44 -0.06 15.95
N ALA A 85 12.20 -0.11 16.45
CA ALA A 85 11.00 0.35 15.75
C ALA A 85 10.61 1.77 16.18
N ASP A 86 10.60 2.71 15.24
CA ASP A 86 10.14 4.08 15.41
C ASP A 86 8.87 4.30 14.57
N VAL A 87 7.71 4.30 15.23
CA VAL A 87 6.40 4.39 14.56
C VAL A 87 5.90 5.82 14.56
N ARG A 88 5.77 6.40 13.35
CA ARG A 88 5.39 7.79 13.13
C ARG A 88 4.12 7.90 12.29
N ARG A 89 3.29 8.90 12.58
CA ARG A 89 2.16 9.26 11.71
C ARG A 89 2.62 10.32 10.70
N ALA A 90 2.52 10.01 9.40
CA ALA A 90 2.74 11.00 8.34
C ALA A 90 2.08 10.56 7.01
N ASP A 91 1.69 11.54 6.20
CA ASP A 91 1.33 11.32 4.79
C ASP A 91 2.62 11.19 3.97
N LEU A 92 2.71 10.15 3.14
CA LEU A 92 3.89 9.87 2.32
C LEU A 92 4.15 10.94 1.26
N ALA A 93 3.12 11.62 0.77
CA ALA A 93 3.27 12.73 -0.18
C ALA A 93 3.83 14.01 0.47
N GLU A 94 3.76 14.10 1.79
CA GLU A 94 4.28 15.22 2.60
C GLU A 94 5.45 14.81 3.50
N LEU A 95 5.89 13.56 3.44
CA LEU A 95 6.89 12.99 4.34
C LEU A 95 8.15 13.84 4.43
N ARG A 96 8.54 14.11 5.67
CA ARG A 96 9.83 14.70 6.04
C ARG A 96 10.40 13.94 7.23
N LEU A 97 11.58 13.42 7.07
CA LEU A 97 12.34 12.88 8.18
C LEU A 97 12.92 14.03 9.03
N ASN A 98 13.41 13.74 10.23
CA ASN A 98 14.06 14.74 11.06
C ASN A 98 15.30 15.33 10.38
N GLU A 99 15.74 16.50 10.81
CA GLU A 99 16.93 17.15 10.26
C GLU A 99 18.15 16.21 10.38
N GLY A 100 18.87 16.01 9.26
CA GLY A 100 20.00 15.11 9.17
C GLY A 100 19.66 13.61 9.13
N GLU A 101 18.39 13.22 9.29
CA GLU A 101 17.96 11.83 9.23
C GLU A 101 17.82 11.36 7.79
N GLN A 102 18.48 10.26 7.44
CA GLN A 102 18.34 9.58 6.15
C GLN A 102 18.27 8.06 6.37
N VAL A 103 17.71 7.36 5.40
CA VAL A 103 17.58 5.90 5.44
C VAL A 103 18.39 5.23 4.33
N ASP A 104 18.80 3.99 4.58
CA ASP A 104 19.55 3.15 3.66
C ASP A 104 18.68 2.52 2.60
N ALA A 105 17.44 2.22 2.99
CA ALA A 105 16.47 1.62 2.12
C ALA A 105 15.05 2.09 2.44
N VAL A 106 14.18 2.04 1.43
CA VAL A 106 12.75 2.19 1.55
C VAL A 106 12.09 0.87 1.16
N PHE A 107 11.27 0.38 2.04
CA PHE A 107 10.33 -0.72 1.83
C PHE A 107 8.92 -0.17 1.74
N SER A 108 8.07 -0.74 0.88
CA SER A 108 6.64 -0.47 0.88
C SER A 108 5.86 -1.65 0.32
N ASN A 109 4.79 -2.03 0.99
CA ASN A 109 3.90 -3.07 0.49
C ASN A 109 2.43 -2.66 0.59
N ALA A 110 1.71 -2.79 -0.51
CA ALA A 110 0.27 -2.53 -0.62
C ALA A 110 -0.18 -1.09 -0.26
N THR A 111 0.68 -0.08 -0.46
CA THR A 111 0.41 1.29 0.00
C THR A 111 0.31 2.32 -1.13
N PHE A 112 1.25 2.36 -2.08
CA PHE A 112 1.39 3.51 -3.00
C PHE A 112 0.15 3.79 -3.84
N HIS A 113 -0.66 2.80 -4.14
CA HIS A 113 -1.92 3.01 -4.87
C HIS A 113 -2.97 3.83 -4.09
N TRP A 114 -2.76 4.07 -2.79
CA TRP A 114 -3.57 4.98 -1.98
C TRP A 114 -3.07 6.43 -2.01
N VAL A 115 -1.88 6.68 -2.59
CA VAL A 115 -1.31 8.02 -2.70
C VAL A 115 -1.70 8.61 -4.05
N PRO A 116 -2.50 9.68 -4.11
CA PRO A 116 -2.95 10.26 -5.38
C PRO A 116 -1.79 10.84 -6.20
N ASP A 117 -0.86 11.54 -5.56
CA ASP A 117 0.28 12.20 -6.19
C ASP A 117 1.57 11.37 -6.06
N HIS A 118 1.79 10.49 -7.03
CA HIS A 118 3.02 9.71 -7.12
C HIS A 118 4.27 10.53 -7.41
N ALA A 119 4.15 11.74 -7.98
CA ALA A 119 5.31 12.60 -8.21
C ALA A 119 5.81 13.18 -6.88
N ALA A 120 4.90 13.68 -6.04
CA ALA A 120 5.22 14.11 -4.69
C ALA A 120 5.75 12.95 -3.84
N LEU A 121 5.07 11.79 -3.85
CA LEU A 121 5.51 10.58 -3.16
C LEU A 121 6.98 10.25 -3.46
N PHE A 122 7.33 10.06 -4.74
CA PHE A 122 8.68 9.65 -5.11
C PHE A 122 9.73 10.73 -4.83
N ALA A 123 9.37 12.02 -4.93
CA ALA A 123 10.27 13.11 -4.52
C ALA A 123 10.57 13.05 -3.00
N ARG A 124 9.57 12.76 -2.16
CA ARG A 124 9.76 12.59 -0.71
C ARG A 124 10.59 11.37 -0.35
N LEU A 125 10.33 10.23 -0.99
CA LEU A 125 11.13 9.01 -0.79
C LEU A 125 12.58 9.22 -1.24
N ALA A 126 12.80 9.92 -2.36
CA ALA A 126 14.15 10.28 -2.81
C ALA A 126 14.87 11.19 -1.81
N ALA A 127 14.18 12.14 -1.19
CA ALA A 127 14.75 13.03 -0.18
C ALA A 127 15.10 12.28 1.11
N ALA A 128 14.31 11.28 1.50
CA ALA A 128 14.53 10.46 2.68
C ALA A 128 15.71 9.49 2.51
N LEU A 129 15.95 9.00 1.30
CA LEU A 129 17.04 8.05 1.01
C LEU A 129 18.39 8.76 0.94
N ARG A 130 19.42 8.15 1.53
CA ARG A 130 20.80 8.51 1.23
C ARG A 130 21.16 8.19 -0.22
N ARG A 131 22.23 8.79 -0.74
CA ARG A 131 22.74 8.48 -2.08
C ARG A 131 23.09 6.99 -2.19
N GLY A 132 22.70 6.34 -3.29
CA GLY A 132 22.86 4.91 -3.47
C GLY A 132 21.89 4.04 -2.66
N GLY A 133 21.01 4.66 -1.85
CA GLY A 133 19.97 3.96 -1.10
C GLY A 133 18.98 3.24 -2.03
N ARG A 134 18.33 2.21 -1.53
CA ARG A 134 17.50 1.27 -2.31
C ARG A 134 16.02 1.48 -2.04
N LEU A 135 15.21 1.34 -3.06
CA LEU A 135 13.75 1.26 -2.97
C LEU A 135 13.29 -0.12 -3.45
N SER A 136 12.49 -0.80 -2.65
CA SER A 136 11.71 -1.95 -3.09
C SER A 136 10.27 -1.77 -2.64
N ALA A 137 9.34 -1.77 -3.60
CA ALA A 137 7.94 -1.60 -3.30
C ALA A 137 7.05 -2.49 -4.16
N GLN A 138 5.86 -2.79 -3.64
CA GLN A 138 4.78 -3.42 -4.38
C GLN A 138 3.44 -2.80 -3.99
N CYS A 139 2.60 -2.52 -4.97
CA CYS A 139 1.25 -2.01 -4.72
C CYS A 139 0.27 -2.51 -5.79
N GLY A 140 -1.02 -2.17 -5.70
CA GLY A 140 -1.96 -2.36 -6.79
C GLY A 140 -1.50 -1.57 -8.01
N GLY A 141 -1.40 -2.25 -9.17
CA GLY A 141 -1.04 -1.64 -10.44
C GLY A 141 -2.23 -1.54 -11.40
N GLU A 142 -1.98 -1.13 -12.61
CA GLU A 142 -2.98 -1.05 -13.68
C GLU A 142 -3.72 -2.38 -13.84
N GLY A 143 -5.05 -2.36 -13.84
CA GLY A 143 -5.90 -3.55 -13.90
C GLY A 143 -6.12 -4.27 -12.57
N ASN A 144 -5.55 -3.81 -11.44
CA ASN A 144 -5.73 -4.46 -10.14
C ASN A 144 -7.19 -4.53 -9.72
N VAL A 145 -7.66 -5.75 -9.39
CA VAL A 145 -9.04 -6.09 -8.98
C VAL A 145 -10.13 -5.47 -9.87
N ALA A 146 -9.87 -5.43 -11.18
CA ALA A 146 -10.79 -4.81 -12.15
C ALA A 146 -12.15 -5.50 -12.15
N ALA A 147 -12.17 -6.85 -12.13
CA ALA A 147 -13.39 -7.64 -12.08
C ALA A 147 -14.23 -7.36 -10.83
N VAL A 148 -13.58 -7.15 -9.68
CA VAL A 148 -14.28 -6.78 -8.43
C VAL A 148 -14.95 -5.42 -8.56
N HIS A 149 -14.25 -4.44 -9.12
CA HIS A 149 -14.80 -3.09 -9.30
C HIS A 149 -15.94 -3.06 -10.32
N GLU A 150 -15.85 -3.83 -11.39
CA GLU A 150 -16.94 -3.99 -12.38
C GLU A 150 -18.16 -4.65 -11.74
N ALA A 151 -17.95 -5.74 -10.99
CA ALA A 151 -19.02 -6.40 -10.26
C ALA A 151 -19.68 -5.48 -9.23
N ALA A 152 -18.89 -4.65 -8.52
CA ALA A 152 -19.40 -3.70 -7.54
C ALA A 152 -20.30 -2.62 -8.18
N LEU A 153 -19.88 -2.05 -9.31
CA LEU A 153 -20.70 -1.05 -10.01
C LEU A 153 -21.98 -1.66 -10.61
N ALA A 154 -21.90 -2.86 -11.15
CA ALA A 154 -23.06 -3.58 -11.66
C ALA A 154 -24.02 -3.98 -10.52
N ALA A 155 -23.50 -4.45 -9.38
CA ALA A 155 -24.30 -4.73 -8.18
C ALA A 155 -24.99 -3.47 -7.63
N ALA A 156 -24.32 -2.32 -7.66
CA ALA A 156 -24.90 -1.05 -7.28
C ALA A 156 -26.09 -0.69 -8.19
N ALA A 157 -26.00 -0.95 -9.51
CA ALA A 157 -27.10 -0.72 -10.43
C ALA A 157 -28.29 -1.64 -10.13
N ASP A 158 -28.07 -2.93 -9.93
CA ASP A 158 -29.12 -3.91 -9.59
C ASP A 158 -29.82 -3.58 -8.26
N ALA A 159 -29.05 -3.07 -7.30
CA ALA A 159 -29.57 -2.68 -5.98
C ALA A 159 -30.23 -1.28 -5.99
N GLY A 160 -30.31 -0.58 -7.13
CA GLY A 160 -30.85 0.79 -7.22
C GLY A 160 -29.95 1.85 -6.57
N LEU A 161 -28.65 1.60 -6.47
CA LEU A 161 -27.65 2.46 -5.82
C LEU A 161 -26.71 3.17 -6.82
N ALA A 162 -26.95 3.04 -8.13
CA ALA A 162 -26.06 3.58 -9.18
C ALA A 162 -25.77 5.07 -9.01
N ALA A 163 -26.76 5.88 -8.63
CA ALA A 163 -26.62 7.33 -8.43
C ALA A 163 -25.56 7.69 -7.36
N ARG A 164 -25.27 6.79 -6.40
CA ARG A 164 -24.23 7.00 -5.38
C ARG A 164 -22.81 7.05 -5.99
N PHE A 165 -22.64 6.48 -7.19
CA PHE A 165 -21.34 6.32 -7.86
C PHE A 165 -21.19 7.20 -9.12
N GLU A 166 -22.20 8.00 -9.46
CA GLU A 166 -22.11 8.96 -10.57
C GLU A 166 -21.01 9.99 -10.31
N GLY A 167 -20.08 10.14 -11.28
CA GLY A 167 -18.98 11.09 -11.16
C GLY A 167 -17.99 10.79 -10.03
N TRP A 168 -18.05 9.61 -9.40
CA TRP A 168 -17.16 9.27 -8.30
C TRP A 168 -15.70 9.12 -8.75
N PRO A 169 -14.80 10.00 -8.29
CA PRO A 169 -13.39 9.82 -8.53
C PRO A 169 -12.89 8.65 -7.68
N ARG A 170 -12.52 7.57 -8.32
CA ARG A 170 -11.99 6.40 -7.60
C ARG A 170 -10.74 6.82 -6.80
N PRO A 171 -10.60 6.36 -5.52
CA PRO A 171 -9.51 6.82 -4.66
C PRO A 171 -8.16 6.16 -4.98
N TRP A 172 -8.13 5.16 -5.87
CA TRP A 172 -6.90 4.42 -6.17
C TRP A 172 -6.17 5.00 -7.38
N ASN A 173 -4.85 5.11 -7.25
CA ASN A 173 -3.93 5.39 -8.33
C ASN A 173 -3.25 4.07 -8.75
N PHE A 174 -3.96 3.23 -9.50
CA PHE A 174 -3.40 2.00 -10.08
C PHE A 174 -2.55 2.35 -11.31
N ALA A 175 -1.30 2.73 -11.07
CA ALA A 175 -0.39 3.19 -12.11
C ALA A 175 0.23 2.02 -12.90
N GLY A 176 0.54 2.28 -14.17
CA GLY A 176 1.31 1.37 -15.02
C GLY A 176 2.82 1.50 -14.78
N PRO A 177 3.62 0.50 -15.25
CA PRO A 177 5.05 0.43 -15.01
C PRO A 177 5.85 1.56 -15.69
N GLU A 178 5.54 1.89 -16.96
CA GLU A 178 6.26 2.92 -17.73
C GLU A 178 6.11 4.30 -17.09
N GLN A 179 4.88 4.66 -16.73
CA GLN A 179 4.59 5.93 -16.09
C GLN A 179 5.25 6.04 -14.71
N THR A 180 5.26 4.93 -13.96
CA THR A 180 5.91 4.86 -12.65
C THR A 180 7.41 5.00 -12.78
N ALA A 181 8.04 4.30 -13.72
CA ALA A 181 9.47 4.41 -13.97
C ALA A 181 9.89 5.82 -14.39
N GLN A 182 9.07 6.49 -15.21
CA GLN A 182 9.33 7.89 -15.62
C GLN A 182 9.28 8.83 -14.41
N ARG A 183 8.27 8.69 -13.52
CA ARG A 183 8.15 9.49 -12.30
C ARG A 183 9.33 9.29 -11.35
N LEU A 184 9.78 8.04 -11.16
CA LEU A 184 10.95 7.71 -10.35
C LEU A 184 12.23 8.36 -10.89
N ARG A 185 12.48 8.27 -12.20
CA ARG A 185 13.65 8.90 -12.82
C ARG A 185 13.62 10.43 -12.65
N ARG A 186 12.47 11.07 -12.80
CA ARG A 186 12.29 12.52 -12.54
C ARG A 186 12.56 12.89 -11.08
N ALA A 187 12.25 12.00 -10.14
CA ALA A 187 12.56 12.17 -8.72
C ALA A 187 14.04 11.91 -8.36
N GLY A 188 14.87 11.52 -9.34
CA GLY A 188 16.30 11.29 -9.17
C GLY A 188 16.68 9.87 -8.77
N PHE A 189 15.83 8.88 -9.09
CA PHE A 189 16.20 7.47 -9.03
C PHE A 189 16.86 7.02 -10.33
N GLY A 190 17.90 6.16 -10.19
CA GLY A 190 18.49 5.34 -11.26
C GLY A 190 18.16 3.88 -11.06
N ASP A 191 18.68 3.01 -11.94
CA ASP A 191 18.48 1.55 -11.89
C ASP A 191 17.00 1.19 -11.65
N VAL A 192 16.10 1.85 -12.39
CA VAL A 192 14.66 1.75 -12.19
C VAL A 192 14.08 0.60 -12.97
N GLU A 193 13.53 -0.37 -12.27
CA GLU A 193 12.76 -1.50 -12.81
C GLU A 193 11.33 -1.45 -12.25
N CYS A 194 10.35 -1.48 -13.15
CA CYS A 194 8.92 -1.53 -12.80
C CYS A 194 8.24 -2.55 -13.71
N TRP A 195 7.42 -3.44 -13.12
CA TRP A 195 6.66 -4.44 -13.89
C TRP A 195 5.35 -4.79 -13.19
N LEU A 196 4.38 -5.25 -13.99
CA LEU A 196 3.14 -5.83 -13.48
C LEU A 196 3.29 -7.33 -13.28
N GLN A 197 2.63 -7.84 -12.26
CA GLN A 197 2.56 -9.27 -11.95
C GLN A 197 1.14 -9.63 -11.53
N GLY A 198 0.53 -10.59 -12.22
CA GLY A 198 -0.71 -11.20 -11.76
C GLY A 198 -0.48 -11.98 -10.46
N TRP A 199 -1.39 -11.81 -9.51
CA TRP A 199 -1.36 -12.51 -8.22
C TRP A 199 -2.77 -12.86 -7.81
N PRO A 200 -3.38 -13.90 -8.39
CA PRO A 200 -4.73 -14.34 -8.02
C PRO A 200 -4.83 -14.62 -6.52
N VAL A 201 -5.89 -14.13 -5.89
CA VAL A 201 -6.13 -14.31 -4.45
C VAL A 201 -7.47 -14.99 -4.25
N GLU A 202 -7.46 -16.09 -3.52
CA GLU A 202 -8.64 -16.79 -3.02
C GLU A 202 -8.72 -16.55 -1.51
N PRO A 203 -9.54 -15.60 -1.03
CA PRO A 203 -9.62 -15.31 0.39
C PRO A 203 -10.41 -16.39 1.13
N ASP A 204 -9.94 -16.79 2.32
CA ASP A 204 -10.64 -17.77 3.18
C ASP A 204 -12.03 -17.27 3.60
N GLU A 205 -12.15 -15.97 3.87
CA GLU A 205 -13.40 -15.29 4.21
C GLU A 205 -13.75 -14.24 3.14
N PRO A 206 -14.32 -14.65 1.97
CA PRO A 206 -14.45 -13.76 0.81
C PRO A 206 -15.24 -12.48 1.10
N ARG A 207 -16.39 -12.58 1.78
CA ARG A 207 -17.22 -11.42 2.12
C ARG A 207 -16.47 -10.42 3.01
N ALA A 208 -15.88 -10.90 4.10
CA ALA A 208 -15.13 -10.05 5.03
C ALA A 208 -13.90 -9.42 4.37
N TYR A 209 -13.23 -10.17 3.50
CA TYR A 209 -12.10 -9.68 2.73
C TYR A 209 -12.51 -8.58 1.74
N LEU A 210 -13.57 -8.82 0.95
CA LEU A 210 -14.08 -7.84 -0.01
C LEU A 210 -14.52 -6.56 0.72
N GLU A 211 -15.30 -6.67 1.78
CA GLU A 211 -15.76 -5.55 2.60
C GLU A 211 -14.59 -4.70 3.11
N THR A 212 -13.58 -5.36 3.70
CA THR A 212 -12.48 -4.68 4.38
C THR A 212 -11.42 -4.16 3.40
N VAL A 213 -11.01 -4.99 2.42
CA VAL A 213 -9.83 -4.72 1.60
C VAL A 213 -10.18 -4.08 0.25
N CYS A 214 -11.25 -4.56 -0.42
CA CYS A 214 -11.52 -4.15 -1.79
C CYS A 214 -12.62 -3.08 -1.90
N LEU A 215 -13.68 -3.19 -1.10
CA LEU A 215 -14.91 -2.41 -1.27
C LEU A 215 -15.09 -1.27 -0.25
N GLY A 216 -14.18 -1.12 0.70
CA GLY A 216 -14.32 -0.05 1.70
C GLY A 216 -14.64 1.32 1.11
N PRO A 217 -13.92 1.83 0.07
CA PRO A 217 -14.28 3.08 -0.57
C PRO A 217 -15.65 3.10 -1.25
N HIS A 218 -16.18 1.95 -1.69
CA HIS A 218 -17.55 1.87 -2.19
C HIS A 218 -18.55 2.01 -1.04
N LEU A 219 -18.30 1.34 0.09
CA LEU A 219 -19.16 1.41 1.28
C LEU A 219 -19.22 2.82 1.86
N GLU A 220 -18.10 3.57 1.82
CA GLU A 220 -18.07 5.00 2.23
C GLU A 220 -18.99 5.92 1.39
N ARG A 221 -19.47 5.46 0.22
CA ARG A 221 -20.44 6.17 -0.63
C ARG A 221 -21.90 5.84 -0.30
N LEU A 222 -22.12 4.84 0.54
CA LEU A 222 -23.41 4.28 0.86
C LEU A 222 -23.79 4.61 2.30
N ASP A 223 -25.10 4.69 2.56
CA ASP A 223 -25.60 4.76 3.93
C ASP A 223 -25.45 3.38 4.60
N ALA A 224 -25.24 3.34 5.91
CA ALA A 224 -25.01 2.10 6.65
C ALA A 224 -26.09 1.01 6.42
N GLY A 225 -27.36 1.42 6.24
CA GLY A 225 -28.45 0.52 5.92
C GLY A 225 -28.41 -0.07 4.49
N GLU A 226 -27.54 0.44 3.61
CA GLU A 226 -27.39 -0.02 2.24
C GLU A 226 -26.24 -1.04 2.08
N HIS A 227 -25.34 -1.13 3.07
CA HIS A 227 -24.11 -1.94 3.01
C HIS A 227 -24.42 -3.42 2.77
N GLU A 228 -25.27 -4.03 3.58
CA GLU A 228 -25.59 -5.47 3.47
C GLU A 228 -26.17 -5.81 2.10
N ARG A 229 -27.17 -5.04 1.64
CA ARG A 229 -27.78 -5.24 0.31
C ARG A 229 -26.76 -5.10 -0.81
N PHE A 230 -25.85 -4.13 -0.73
CA PHE A 230 -24.79 -3.93 -1.71
C PHE A 230 -23.80 -5.11 -1.70
N LEU A 231 -23.31 -5.52 -0.52
CA LEU A 231 -22.38 -6.65 -0.38
C LEU A 231 -22.98 -7.96 -0.86
N ASP A 232 -24.27 -8.21 -0.56
CA ASP A 232 -25.00 -9.39 -1.05
C ASP A 232 -25.07 -9.41 -2.58
N ALA A 233 -25.36 -8.27 -3.20
CA ALA A 233 -25.42 -8.15 -4.65
C ALA A 233 -24.04 -8.34 -5.30
N VAL A 234 -22.96 -7.85 -4.68
CA VAL A 234 -21.57 -8.09 -5.14
C VAL A 234 -21.23 -9.58 -5.04
N MET A 235 -21.51 -10.22 -3.87
CA MET A 235 -21.25 -11.64 -3.67
C MET A 235 -22.05 -12.53 -4.64
N ALA A 236 -23.29 -12.17 -4.94
CA ALA A 236 -24.10 -12.90 -5.93
C ALA A 236 -23.48 -12.88 -7.33
N ARG A 237 -22.76 -11.82 -7.70
CA ARG A 237 -22.08 -11.69 -8.99
C ARG A 237 -20.71 -12.39 -9.01
N LEU A 238 -19.95 -12.33 -7.92
CA LEU A 238 -18.62 -12.92 -7.83
C LEU A 238 -18.63 -14.41 -7.46
N GLY A 239 -19.74 -14.91 -6.89
CA GLY A 239 -19.86 -16.26 -6.37
C GLY A 239 -19.34 -16.42 -4.94
N ALA A 240 -19.56 -17.61 -4.38
CA ALA A 240 -19.23 -17.91 -2.96
C ALA A 240 -17.70 -17.97 -2.72
N HIS A 241 -16.93 -18.38 -3.71
CA HIS A 241 -15.46 -18.53 -3.64
C HIS A 241 -14.80 -17.82 -4.81
N PRO A 242 -14.78 -16.47 -4.82
CA PRO A 242 -14.21 -15.72 -5.93
C PRO A 242 -12.68 -15.80 -5.94
N VAL A 243 -12.11 -15.95 -7.12
CA VAL A 243 -10.70 -15.71 -7.37
C VAL A 243 -10.55 -14.25 -7.76
N LEU A 244 -9.89 -13.47 -6.90
CA LEU A 244 -9.72 -12.04 -7.11
C LEU A 244 -8.53 -11.77 -8.03
N ASP A 245 -8.72 -10.96 -9.04
CA ASP A 245 -7.77 -10.63 -10.11
C ASP A 245 -6.74 -9.57 -9.67
N TYR A 246 -5.95 -9.87 -8.64
CA TYR A 246 -4.90 -8.94 -8.23
C TYR A 246 -3.83 -8.77 -9.31
N VAL A 247 -3.52 -7.50 -9.63
CA VAL A 247 -2.39 -7.11 -10.45
C VAL A 247 -1.47 -6.23 -9.62
N ARG A 248 -0.24 -6.69 -9.41
CA ARG A 248 0.74 -6.02 -8.56
C ARG A 248 1.76 -5.28 -9.39
N LEU A 249 1.88 -3.98 -9.18
CA LEU A 249 2.99 -3.16 -9.66
C LEU A 249 4.17 -3.34 -8.71
N ASN A 250 5.23 -3.94 -9.21
CA ASN A 250 6.50 -4.09 -8.51
C ASN A 250 7.45 -2.97 -8.91
N ILE A 251 8.21 -2.45 -7.96
CA ILE A 251 9.12 -1.32 -8.12
C ILE A 251 10.44 -1.65 -7.44
N VAL A 252 11.54 -1.55 -8.18
CA VAL A 252 12.90 -1.59 -7.66
C VAL A 252 13.66 -0.40 -8.23
N ALA A 253 14.37 0.35 -7.38
CA ALA A 253 15.15 1.49 -7.81
C ALA A 253 16.29 1.81 -6.83
N ARG A 254 17.26 2.63 -7.28
CA ARG A 254 18.31 3.20 -6.43
C ARG A 254 18.25 4.72 -6.47
N ARG A 255 18.48 5.35 -5.33
CA ARG A 255 18.71 6.79 -5.27
C ARG A 255 19.98 7.12 -6.04
N GLY A 256 19.89 7.94 -7.08
CA GLY A 256 21.04 8.32 -7.89
C GLY A 256 22.21 8.91 -7.04
N GLY A 257 23.42 8.46 -7.34
CA GLY A 257 24.65 9.13 -6.92
C GLY A 257 24.84 10.41 -7.78
N SER A 258 25.67 11.35 -7.35
CA SER A 258 26.18 12.34 -8.29
C SER A 258 26.98 11.58 -9.35
N VAL A 259 26.61 11.77 -10.61
CA VAL A 259 27.57 11.55 -11.68
C VAL A 259 28.59 12.66 -11.45
N ASP A 260 29.73 12.33 -10.86
CA ASP A 260 30.88 13.23 -10.93
C ASP A 260 31.17 13.42 -12.42
N ARG A 261 30.86 14.64 -12.89
CA ARG A 261 31.24 15.10 -14.21
C ARG A 261 32.66 15.61 -14.14
#